data_ae3f2a6e2283a02f989455fdde4be9db
#
_entry.id   ae3f2a6e2283a02f989455fdde4be9db
#
_cell.length_a   1.000
_cell.length_b   1.000
_cell.length_c   1.000
_cell.angle_alpha   90.00
_cell.angle_beta   90.00
_cell.angle_gamma   90.00
#
_symmetry.space_group_name_H-M   'P 1'
#
loop_
_entity.id
_entity.type
_entity.pdbx_description
1 polymer ?
#
loop_
_entity_poly.entity_id
_entity_poly.type
_entity_poly.pdbx_seq_one_letter_code
_entity_poly.pdbx_strand_id
1 'polypeptide(L)'
;MIIIGEKINGSIPSVADAIARRDADFIKQRAIAQTEAGATFIDCCASVPEAQEVETLRWMIDCIQSVTDLPISVDSPSTKVLSEAYKFCNKPGLFNSVSGEGHKMDAIFPIMAENPGWQVIALLSDDTGIPKNAADRLDRKSVV
;
A
#
# COMPACT_ATOMS: atom_id res chain seq x y z
N MET A 1 11.66 -9.88 -11.69
CA MET A 1 11.56 -9.71 -10.20
C MET A 1 10.67 -8.53 -9.94
N ILE A 2 9.73 -8.62 -9.01
CA ILE A 2 8.92 -7.47 -8.56
C ILE A 2 9.64 -6.81 -7.39
N ILE A 3 9.86 -5.51 -7.48
CA ILE A 3 10.51 -4.70 -6.43
C ILE A 3 9.54 -3.59 -6.02
N ILE A 4 9.15 -3.56 -4.76
CA ILE A 4 8.31 -2.51 -4.18
C ILE A 4 9.21 -1.53 -3.44
N GLY A 5 9.19 -0.27 -3.86
CA GLY A 5 9.97 0.80 -3.23
C GLY A 5 9.24 1.37 -2.02
N GLU A 6 9.70 1.11 -0.80
CA GLU A 6 9.01 1.42 0.48
C GLU A 6 9.60 2.66 1.19
N LYS A 7 10.16 3.62 0.45
CA LYS A 7 10.76 4.82 1.07
C LYS A 7 9.80 6.00 1.23
N ILE A 8 8.53 5.85 0.84
CA ILE A 8 7.47 6.84 1.07
C ILE A 8 6.51 6.29 2.11
N ASN A 9 6.99 6.18 3.33
CA ASN A 9 6.27 5.64 4.47
C ASN A 9 6.37 6.59 5.66
N GLY A 10 5.23 7.04 6.17
CA GLY A 10 5.13 7.98 7.29
C GLY A 10 5.68 7.47 8.63
N SER A 11 6.03 6.18 8.74
CA SER A 11 6.80 5.67 9.88
C SER A 11 8.27 6.11 9.86
N ILE A 12 8.77 6.58 8.71
CA ILE A 12 10.12 7.14 8.56
C ILE A 12 10.08 8.62 9.00
N PRO A 13 10.86 9.06 10.00
CA PRO A 13 10.77 10.41 10.57
C PRO A 13 10.83 11.54 9.55
N SER A 14 11.70 11.45 8.54
CA SER A 14 11.80 12.47 7.48
C SER A 14 10.59 12.51 6.55
N VAL A 15 9.91 11.38 6.34
CA VAL A 15 8.67 11.31 5.58
C VAL A 15 7.50 11.83 6.41
N ALA A 16 7.43 11.47 7.69
CA ALA A 16 6.42 12.00 8.63
C ALA A 16 6.46 13.53 8.68
N ASP A 17 7.66 14.12 8.79
CA ASP A 17 7.85 15.57 8.78
C ASP A 17 7.41 16.19 7.44
N ALA A 18 7.76 15.57 6.30
CA ALA A 18 7.32 16.03 4.99
C ALA A 18 5.79 15.95 4.82
N ILE A 19 5.15 14.90 5.32
CA ILE A 19 3.69 14.75 5.33
C ILE A 19 3.04 15.86 6.17
N ALA A 20 3.56 16.11 7.38
CA ALA A 20 3.04 17.13 8.27
C ALA A 20 3.12 18.55 7.69
N ARG A 21 4.17 18.85 6.93
CA ARG A 21 4.38 20.13 6.25
C ARG A 21 3.80 20.19 4.84
N ARG A 22 3.22 19.12 4.34
CA ARG A 22 2.76 19.00 2.94
C ARG A 22 3.89 19.31 1.94
N ASP A 23 5.09 18.83 2.20
CA ASP A 23 6.27 19.00 1.35
C ASP A 23 6.21 18.07 0.15
N ALA A 24 5.55 18.53 -0.91
CA ALA A 24 5.35 17.75 -2.14
C ALA A 24 6.68 17.44 -2.84
N ASP A 25 7.66 18.33 -2.79
CA ASP A 25 8.94 18.14 -3.47
C ASP A 25 9.74 17.00 -2.84
N PHE A 26 9.70 16.87 -1.52
CA PHE A 26 10.32 15.75 -0.81
C PHE A 26 9.71 14.40 -1.24
N ILE A 27 8.38 14.30 -1.30
CA ILE A 27 7.69 13.06 -1.73
C ILE A 27 8.04 12.73 -3.19
N LYS A 28 8.02 13.73 -4.09
CA LYS A 28 8.37 13.57 -5.51
C LYS A 28 9.81 13.08 -5.70
N GLN A 29 10.77 13.68 -4.99
CA GLN A 29 12.17 13.26 -5.06
C GLN A 29 12.35 11.80 -4.61
N ARG A 30 11.64 11.37 -3.55
CA ARG A 30 11.64 9.98 -3.10
C ARG A 30 11.06 9.02 -4.15
N ALA A 31 9.99 9.42 -4.85
CA ALA A 31 9.41 8.62 -5.93
C ALA A 31 10.37 8.48 -7.10
N ILE A 32 10.99 9.58 -7.55
CA ILE A 32 11.99 9.59 -8.63
C ILE A 32 13.16 8.67 -8.28
N ALA A 33 13.75 8.82 -7.09
CA ALA A 33 14.91 8.03 -6.67
C ALA A 33 14.60 6.52 -6.65
N GLN A 34 13.41 6.11 -6.22
CA GLN A 34 13.01 4.70 -6.22
C GLN A 34 12.75 4.18 -7.64
N THR A 35 12.19 5.01 -8.52
CA THR A 35 11.99 4.69 -9.93
C THR A 35 13.34 4.46 -10.63
N GLU A 36 14.30 5.35 -10.43
CA GLU A 36 15.65 5.25 -10.99
C GLU A 36 16.44 4.04 -10.43
N ALA A 37 16.15 3.66 -9.19
CA ALA A 37 16.72 2.47 -8.56
C ALA A 37 16.10 1.14 -9.06
N GLY A 38 15.12 1.19 -9.96
CA GLY A 38 14.51 0.01 -10.59
C GLY A 38 13.35 -0.60 -9.81
N ALA A 39 12.64 0.18 -8.99
CA ALA A 39 11.37 -0.25 -8.42
C ALA A 39 10.36 -0.55 -9.53
N THR A 40 9.45 -1.50 -9.28
CA THR A 40 8.31 -1.84 -10.16
C THR A 40 6.99 -1.30 -9.63
N PHE A 41 6.93 -1.03 -8.32
CA PHE A 41 5.84 -0.34 -7.63
C PHE A 41 6.44 0.68 -6.65
N ILE A 42 5.72 1.77 -6.43
CA ILE A 42 6.03 2.72 -5.35
C ILE A 42 5.01 2.51 -4.23
N ASP A 43 5.48 2.11 -3.07
CA ASP A 43 4.65 1.99 -1.88
C ASP A 43 4.33 3.36 -1.29
N CYS A 44 3.09 3.54 -0.90
CA CYS A 44 2.56 4.79 -0.37
C CYS A 44 1.81 4.53 0.93
N CYS A 45 2.47 4.82 2.05
CA CYS A 45 1.94 4.63 3.40
C CYS A 45 1.94 5.97 4.16
N ALA A 46 0.77 6.43 4.55
CA ALA A 46 0.64 7.72 5.25
C ALA A 46 1.05 7.64 6.73
N SER A 47 0.77 6.53 7.41
CA SER A 47 1.03 6.33 8.85
C SER A 47 0.50 7.49 9.73
N VAL A 48 -0.70 7.95 9.43
CA VAL A 48 -1.42 8.99 10.19
C VAL A 48 -2.70 8.40 10.78
N PRO A 49 -3.39 9.10 11.72
CA PRO A 49 -4.70 8.62 12.21
C PRO A 49 -5.70 8.35 11.08
N GLU A 50 -6.47 7.29 11.17
CA GLU A 50 -7.41 6.82 10.12
C GLU A 50 -8.31 7.94 9.58
N ALA A 51 -8.77 8.85 10.44
CA ALA A 51 -9.62 9.97 10.05
C ALA A 51 -8.96 10.94 9.06
N GLN A 52 -7.64 10.94 8.96
CA GLN A 52 -6.85 11.81 8.07
C GLN A 52 -6.19 11.01 6.93
N GLU A 53 -6.24 9.68 7.00
CA GLU A 53 -5.40 8.82 6.16
C GLU A 53 -5.81 8.87 4.70
N VAL A 54 -7.10 8.83 4.39
CA VAL A 54 -7.62 8.85 3.01
C VAL A 54 -7.20 10.14 2.29
N GLU A 55 -7.36 11.31 2.94
CA GLU A 55 -6.97 12.60 2.35
C GLU A 55 -5.45 12.71 2.20
N THR A 56 -4.70 12.21 3.19
CA THR A 56 -3.24 12.23 3.14
C THR A 56 -2.72 11.34 2.03
N LEU A 57 -3.25 10.11 1.90
CA LEU A 57 -2.90 9.20 0.81
C LEU A 57 -3.24 9.81 -0.55
N ARG A 58 -4.40 10.46 -0.70
CA ARG A 58 -4.74 11.15 -1.95
C ARG A 58 -3.65 12.14 -2.36
N TRP A 59 -3.26 13.03 -1.46
CA TRP A 59 -2.21 14.01 -1.73
C TRP A 59 -0.87 13.35 -2.06
N MET A 60 -0.47 12.30 -1.30
CA MET A 60 0.78 11.58 -1.56
C MET A 60 0.76 10.87 -2.93
N ILE A 61 -0.35 10.20 -3.25
CA ILE A 61 -0.56 9.53 -4.55
C ILE A 61 -0.46 10.54 -5.69
N ASP A 62 -1.12 11.69 -5.58
CA ASP A 62 -1.04 12.77 -6.59
C ASP A 62 0.41 13.25 -6.77
N CYS A 63 1.16 13.43 -5.68
CA CYS A 63 2.59 13.77 -5.76
C CYS A 63 3.41 12.73 -6.51
N ILE A 64 3.23 11.45 -6.18
CA ILE A 64 3.97 10.33 -6.80
C ILE A 64 3.63 10.25 -8.29
N GLN A 65 2.36 10.24 -8.65
CA GLN A 65 1.88 10.11 -10.04
C GLN A 65 2.30 11.30 -10.93
N SER A 66 2.62 12.45 -10.34
CA SER A 66 3.09 13.61 -11.10
C SER A 66 4.52 13.47 -11.63
N VAL A 67 5.30 12.48 -11.15
CA VAL A 67 6.74 12.34 -11.47
C VAL A 67 7.16 10.93 -11.90
N THR A 68 6.28 9.95 -11.82
CA THR A 68 6.58 8.58 -12.27
C THR A 68 5.33 7.89 -12.81
N ASP A 69 5.53 7.02 -13.80
CA ASP A 69 4.49 6.15 -14.35
C ASP A 69 4.39 4.79 -13.65
N LEU A 70 5.17 4.55 -12.61
CA LEU A 70 5.08 3.29 -11.87
C LEU A 70 3.73 3.17 -11.16
N PRO A 71 3.15 1.96 -11.10
CA PRO A 71 1.94 1.71 -10.33
C PRO A 71 2.23 1.85 -8.83
N ILE A 72 1.19 2.21 -8.08
CA ILE A 72 1.28 2.45 -6.65
C ILE A 72 0.86 1.21 -5.87
N SER A 73 1.61 0.90 -4.82
CA SER A 73 1.20 0.02 -3.73
C SER A 73 0.55 0.89 -2.65
N VAL A 74 -0.76 0.80 -2.50
CA VAL A 74 -1.49 1.55 -1.48
C VAL A 74 -1.40 0.80 -0.17
N ASP A 75 -0.69 1.36 0.81
CA ASP A 75 -0.43 0.72 2.11
C ASP A 75 -1.26 1.36 3.22
N SER A 76 -2.14 0.55 3.78
CA SER A 76 -2.91 0.89 4.98
C SER A 76 -3.32 -0.37 5.76
N PRO A 77 -3.31 -0.34 7.10
CA PRO A 77 -3.86 -1.40 7.93
C PRO A 77 -5.40 -1.46 7.87
N SER A 78 -6.06 -0.39 7.41
CA SER A 78 -7.52 -0.26 7.34
C SER A 78 -8.02 -0.60 5.94
N THR A 79 -8.84 -1.66 5.82
CA THR A 79 -9.50 -2.01 4.55
C THR A 79 -10.49 -0.94 4.09
N LYS A 80 -11.07 -0.18 5.01
CA LYS A 80 -11.90 0.98 4.69
C LYS A 80 -11.08 2.06 3.97
N VAL A 81 -9.88 2.35 4.44
CA VAL A 81 -8.96 3.28 3.79
C VAL A 81 -8.53 2.75 2.42
N LEU A 82 -8.15 1.48 2.33
CA LEU A 82 -7.78 0.86 1.05
C LEU A 82 -8.89 0.94 0.01
N SER A 83 -10.16 0.68 0.42
CA SER A 83 -11.33 0.73 -0.48
C SER A 83 -11.69 2.14 -0.98
N GLU A 84 -11.14 3.16 -0.38
CA GLU A 84 -11.27 4.54 -0.85
C GLU A 84 -10.02 5.03 -1.60
N ALA A 85 -8.83 4.75 -1.05
CA ALA A 85 -7.59 5.33 -1.55
C ALA A 85 -7.17 4.79 -2.93
N TYR A 86 -7.47 3.52 -3.25
CA TYR A 86 -7.14 2.94 -4.56
C TYR A 86 -7.76 3.72 -5.73
N LYS A 87 -8.89 4.38 -5.50
CA LYS A 87 -9.60 5.19 -6.51
C LYS A 87 -8.82 6.42 -6.98
N PHE A 88 -7.81 6.84 -6.22
CA PHE A 88 -6.95 7.97 -6.60
C PHE A 88 -5.82 7.56 -7.55
N CYS A 89 -5.59 6.25 -7.70
CA CYS A 89 -4.57 5.74 -8.60
C CYS A 89 -5.04 5.80 -10.06
N ASN A 90 -4.19 6.33 -10.93
CA ASN A 90 -4.49 6.49 -12.37
C ASN A 90 -4.38 5.20 -13.18
N LYS A 91 -3.91 4.12 -12.56
CA LYS A 91 -3.77 2.76 -13.12
C LYS A 91 -3.84 1.71 -12.02
N PRO A 92 -4.10 0.43 -12.38
CA PRO A 92 -4.06 -0.67 -11.42
C PRO A 92 -2.71 -0.78 -10.71
N GLY A 93 -2.75 -1.02 -9.42
CA GLY A 93 -1.60 -1.12 -8.53
C GLY A 93 -1.69 -2.33 -7.60
N LEU A 94 -1.25 -2.14 -6.37
CA LEU A 94 -1.26 -3.14 -5.30
C LEU A 94 -2.07 -2.67 -4.10
N PHE A 95 -2.89 -3.54 -3.53
CA PHE A 95 -3.38 -3.39 -2.16
C PHE A 95 -2.35 -3.97 -1.18
N ASN A 96 -1.87 -3.17 -0.26
CA ASN A 96 -0.95 -3.56 0.80
C ASN A 96 -1.62 -3.30 2.16
N SER A 97 -2.23 -4.27 2.81
CA SER A 97 -2.27 -5.68 2.49
C SER A 97 -3.60 -6.29 2.98
N VAL A 98 -3.83 -7.53 2.60
CA VAL A 98 -4.85 -8.38 3.24
C VAL A 98 -4.19 -9.49 4.04
N SER A 99 -4.95 -10.05 4.99
CA SER A 99 -4.54 -11.20 5.79
C SER A 99 -5.79 -12.03 6.11
N GLY A 100 -5.60 -13.20 6.70
CA GLY A 100 -6.69 -14.00 7.25
C GLY A 100 -7.34 -13.44 8.51
N GLU A 101 -6.99 -12.22 8.92
CA GLU A 101 -7.53 -11.56 10.11
C GLU A 101 -8.87 -10.90 9.80
N GLY A 102 -9.86 -11.17 10.64
CA GLY A 102 -11.21 -10.58 10.53
C GLY A 102 -11.81 -10.77 9.13
N HIS A 103 -12.32 -9.68 8.54
CA HIS A 103 -12.98 -9.66 7.24
C HIS A 103 -12.19 -8.90 6.16
N LYS A 104 -10.85 -8.86 6.25
CA LYS A 104 -10.03 -8.07 5.31
C LYS A 104 -10.16 -8.56 3.87
N MET A 105 -10.17 -9.87 3.66
CA MET A 105 -10.36 -10.47 2.33
C MET A 105 -11.75 -10.16 1.76
N ASP A 106 -12.79 -10.27 2.59
CA ASP A 106 -14.18 -10.00 2.19
C ASP A 106 -14.38 -8.54 1.72
N ALA A 107 -13.57 -7.61 2.23
CA ALA A 107 -13.62 -6.21 1.84
C ALA A 107 -12.88 -5.92 0.53
N ILE A 108 -11.74 -6.56 0.28
CA ILE A 108 -10.83 -6.22 -0.83
C ILE A 108 -11.06 -7.09 -2.07
N PHE A 109 -11.32 -8.39 -1.94
CA PHE A 109 -11.46 -9.27 -3.08
C PHE A 109 -12.62 -8.93 -4.02
N PRO A 110 -13.81 -8.48 -3.54
CA PRO A 110 -14.85 -7.98 -4.44
C PRO A 110 -14.41 -6.77 -5.27
N ILE A 111 -13.64 -5.85 -4.65
CA ILE A 111 -13.11 -4.68 -5.37
C ILE A 111 -12.14 -5.13 -6.47
N MET A 112 -11.26 -6.09 -6.20
CA MET A 112 -10.34 -6.63 -7.20
C MET A 112 -11.07 -7.34 -8.34
N ALA A 113 -12.16 -8.05 -8.05
CA ALA A 113 -12.97 -8.73 -9.07
C ALA A 113 -13.61 -7.74 -10.06
N GLU A 114 -13.99 -6.56 -9.57
CA GLU A 114 -14.56 -5.47 -10.40
C GLU A 114 -13.49 -4.61 -11.08
N ASN A 115 -12.24 -4.66 -10.61
CA ASN A 115 -11.13 -3.84 -11.09
C ASN A 115 -9.96 -4.72 -11.56
N PRO A 116 -10.05 -5.33 -12.75
CA PRO A 116 -9.02 -6.25 -13.24
C PRO A 116 -7.68 -5.53 -13.40
N GLY A 117 -6.60 -6.24 -13.03
CA GLY A 117 -5.24 -5.72 -13.06
C GLY A 117 -4.72 -5.26 -11.69
N TRP A 118 -5.59 -5.02 -10.70
CA TRP A 118 -5.15 -4.84 -9.32
C TRP A 118 -4.59 -6.13 -8.76
N GLN A 119 -3.52 -6.02 -7.99
CA GLN A 119 -2.87 -7.12 -7.27
C GLN A 119 -2.97 -6.87 -5.76
N VAL A 120 -2.62 -7.87 -4.96
CA VAL A 120 -2.66 -7.75 -3.50
C VAL A 120 -1.46 -8.43 -2.87
N ILE A 121 -0.96 -7.85 -1.79
CA ILE A 121 -0.02 -8.51 -0.88
C ILE A 121 -0.86 -9.27 0.14
N ALA A 122 -0.73 -10.60 0.15
CA ALA A 122 -1.39 -11.47 1.10
C ALA A 122 -0.42 -11.82 2.24
N LEU A 123 -0.71 -11.34 3.44
CA LEU A 123 0.01 -11.71 4.65
C LEU A 123 -0.53 -13.04 5.17
N LEU A 124 0.37 -13.91 5.60
CA LEU A 124 0.03 -15.24 6.12
C LEU A 124 -0.31 -15.22 7.62
N SER A 125 -0.76 -14.10 8.14
CA SER A 125 -1.33 -13.99 9.49
C SER A 125 -2.84 -14.17 9.48
N ASP A 126 -3.40 -14.61 10.59
CA ASP A 126 -4.83 -14.74 10.84
C ASP A 126 -5.15 -14.34 12.30
N ASP A 127 -6.40 -14.53 12.73
CA ASP A 127 -6.84 -14.21 14.09
C ASP A 127 -6.06 -14.95 15.20
N THR A 128 -5.33 -16.01 14.86
CA THR A 128 -4.42 -16.71 15.79
C THR A 128 -2.99 -16.17 15.77
N GLY A 129 -2.70 -15.19 14.91
CA GLY A 129 -1.43 -14.49 14.78
C GLY A 129 -0.56 -14.97 13.62
N ILE A 130 0.74 -14.70 13.71
CA ILE A 130 1.73 -15.05 12.68
C ILE A 130 2.05 -16.56 12.75
N PRO A 131 2.09 -17.28 11.59
CA PRO A 131 2.42 -18.71 11.57
C PRO A 131 3.85 -18.97 12.07
N LYS A 132 3.99 -19.95 12.95
CA LYS A 132 5.25 -20.25 13.64
C LYS A 132 6.15 -21.23 12.89
N ASN A 133 5.62 -21.98 11.93
CA ASN A 133 6.33 -22.99 11.17
C ASN A 133 5.92 -23.01 9.69
N ALA A 134 6.61 -23.81 8.88
CA ALA A 134 6.38 -23.88 7.44
C ALA A 134 5.03 -24.54 7.09
N ALA A 135 4.58 -25.53 7.86
CA ALA A 135 3.30 -26.21 7.61
C ALA A 135 2.12 -25.26 7.78
N ASP A 136 2.10 -24.47 8.85
CA ASP A 136 1.08 -23.45 9.12
C ASP A 136 1.07 -22.38 8.01
N ARG A 137 2.25 -22.00 7.50
CA ARG A 137 2.35 -21.03 6.39
C ARG A 137 1.77 -21.54 5.09
N LEU A 138 2.00 -22.82 4.79
CA LEU A 138 1.46 -23.46 3.59
C LEU A 138 -0.07 -23.61 3.68
N ASP A 139 -0.58 -23.97 4.85
CA ASP A 139 -2.01 -24.06 5.10
C ASP A 139 -2.69 -22.71 4.89
N ARG A 140 -2.19 -21.65 5.51
CA ARG A 140 -2.74 -20.30 5.37
C ARG A 140 -2.63 -19.73 3.96
N LYS A 141 -1.58 -20.06 3.22
CA LYS A 141 -1.46 -19.66 1.81
C LYS A 141 -2.61 -20.18 0.95
N SER A 142 -3.22 -21.29 1.30
CA SER A 142 -4.36 -21.86 0.57
C SER A 142 -5.70 -21.19 0.94
N VAL A 143 -5.73 -20.33 1.94
CA VAL A 143 -6.93 -19.64 2.43
C VAL A 143 -6.94 -18.16 2.00
N VAL A 144 -5.77 -17.55 1.76
CA VAL A 144 -5.61 -16.15 1.34
C VAL A 144 -5.39 -16.04 -0.21
#